data_f1fe35464008fe1a70a87d3bfddd8e50
#
_entry.id   f1fe35464008fe1a70a87d3bfddd8e50
#
_cell.length_a   1.000
_cell.length_b   1.000
_cell.length_c   1.000
_cell.angle_alpha   90.00
_cell.angle_beta   90.00
_cell.angle_gamma   90.00
#
_symmetry.space_group_name_H-M   'P 1'
#
loop_
_entity.id
_entity.type
_entity.pdbx_description
1 polymer ?
#
loop_
_entity_poly.entity_id
_entity_poly.type
_entity_poly.pdbx_seq_one_letter_code
_entity_poly.pdbx_strand_id
1 'polypeptide(L)'
;MNLQTLVVSSILGLIAGAALAGTQVDVYKSPYCGCCTKWIEHMRAQGFEVSAHDVPDVPGQRRQLGMPEAYGSCHTAKVGGYLIEGHVPAADVRRLLKERPRAIGLAVPSMPPGSPGMESARPVPYETLLVRTDGSSSVFARH
;
A
#
# COMPACT_ATOMS: atom_id res chain seq x y z
N MET A 1 -28.37 -10.39 -64.92
CA MET A 1 -28.55 -10.81 -63.50
C MET A 1 -27.16 -10.83 -62.87
N ASN A 2 -26.81 -9.76 -62.10
CA ASN A 2 -25.49 -9.65 -61.49
C ASN A 2 -25.63 -10.08 -60.02
N LEU A 3 -24.99 -11.16 -59.70
CA LEU A 3 -24.88 -11.70 -58.34
C LEU A 3 -23.68 -11.03 -57.65
N GLN A 4 -23.95 -10.02 -56.78
CA GLN A 4 -22.91 -9.40 -55.95
C GLN A 4 -22.71 -10.25 -54.71
N THR A 5 -21.55 -10.85 -54.62
CA THR A 5 -21.08 -11.63 -53.47
C THR A 5 -20.62 -10.66 -52.39
N LEU A 6 -21.38 -10.54 -51.30
CA LEU A 6 -20.99 -9.81 -50.09
C LEU A 6 -19.99 -10.65 -49.27
N VAL A 7 -18.75 -10.22 -49.28
CA VAL A 7 -17.72 -10.75 -48.34
C VAL A 7 -17.85 -10.06 -47.01
N VAL A 8 -18.38 -10.78 -46.03
CA VAL A 8 -18.43 -10.32 -44.61
C VAL A 8 -17.08 -10.68 -44.00
N SER A 9 -16.20 -9.69 -43.88
CA SER A 9 -14.94 -9.82 -43.11
C SER A 9 -15.25 -9.72 -41.61
N SER A 10 -15.24 -10.85 -40.94
CA SER A 10 -15.28 -10.92 -39.48
C SER A 10 -13.94 -10.50 -38.91
N ILE A 11 -13.86 -9.27 -38.39
CA ILE A 11 -12.69 -8.81 -37.59
C ILE A 11 -12.85 -9.38 -36.20
N LEU A 12 -12.15 -10.47 -35.93
CA LEU A 12 -12.02 -11.03 -34.59
C LEU A 12 -11.03 -10.14 -33.80
N GLY A 13 -11.58 -9.20 -33.02
CA GLY A 13 -10.77 -8.35 -32.14
C GLY A 13 -10.16 -9.18 -31.01
N LEU A 14 -8.84 -9.39 -31.05
CA LEU A 14 -8.08 -9.88 -29.90
C LEU A 14 -8.14 -8.80 -28.83
N ILE A 15 -8.97 -8.99 -27.81
CA ILE A 15 -8.87 -8.25 -26.56
C ILE A 15 -7.66 -8.86 -25.82
N ALA A 16 -6.48 -8.28 -26.00
CA ALA A 16 -5.34 -8.54 -25.15
C ALA A 16 -5.71 -8.07 -23.74
N GLY A 17 -6.10 -9.01 -22.89
CA GLY A 17 -6.26 -8.76 -21.46
C GLY A 17 -4.91 -8.33 -20.92
N ALA A 18 -4.72 -7.03 -20.66
CA ALA A 18 -3.61 -6.57 -19.86
C ALA A 18 -3.75 -7.25 -18.49
N ALA A 19 -2.89 -8.22 -18.21
CA ALA A 19 -2.72 -8.73 -16.87
C ALA A 19 -2.37 -7.53 -16.01
N LEU A 20 -3.27 -7.13 -15.11
CA LEU A 20 -2.99 -6.15 -14.08
C LEU A 20 -1.93 -6.77 -13.18
N ALA A 21 -0.65 -6.51 -13.49
CA ALA A 21 0.42 -6.76 -12.54
C ALA A 21 0.04 -6.00 -11.27
N GLY A 22 0.00 -6.68 -10.13
CA GLY A 22 -0.36 -6.07 -8.86
C GLY A 22 0.58 -4.90 -8.55
N THR A 23 0.07 -3.89 -7.86
CA THR A 23 0.91 -2.75 -7.46
C THR A 23 2.00 -3.23 -6.52
N GLN A 24 3.27 -2.99 -6.88
CA GLN A 24 4.44 -3.41 -6.11
C GLN A 24 4.58 -2.59 -4.82
N VAL A 25 4.81 -3.29 -3.72
CA VAL A 25 5.10 -2.74 -2.39
C VAL A 25 6.39 -3.36 -1.87
N ASP A 26 7.36 -2.52 -1.52
CA ASP A 26 8.61 -2.94 -0.88
C ASP A 26 8.53 -2.62 0.61
N VAL A 27 8.60 -3.64 1.48
CA VAL A 27 8.45 -3.51 2.94
C VAL A 27 9.79 -3.77 3.62
N TYR A 28 10.24 -2.83 4.44
CA TYR A 28 11.44 -2.92 5.27
C TYR A 28 11.03 -3.17 6.72
N LYS A 29 11.41 -4.32 7.26
CA LYS A 29 10.99 -4.80 8.58
C LYS A 29 12.08 -5.56 9.30
N SER A 30 11.93 -5.74 10.62
CA SER A 30 12.73 -6.71 11.37
C SER A 30 12.35 -8.15 10.96
N PRO A 31 13.33 -9.08 10.88
CA PRO A 31 13.02 -10.51 10.63
C PRO A 31 12.13 -11.13 11.71
N TYR A 32 12.08 -10.54 12.89
CA TYR A 32 11.33 -11.05 14.05
C TYR A 32 9.94 -10.40 14.21
N CYS A 33 9.54 -9.52 13.29
CA CYS A 33 8.27 -8.80 13.37
C CYS A 33 7.10 -9.63 12.84
N GLY A 34 6.40 -10.35 13.73
CA GLY A 34 5.25 -11.17 13.35
C GLY A 34 4.04 -10.36 12.86
N CYS A 35 3.77 -9.20 13.46
CA CYS A 35 2.68 -8.32 13.03
C CYS A 35 2.95 -7.69 11.66
N CYS A 36 4.22 -7.45 11.32
CA CYS A 36 4.60 -6.99 9.97
C CYS A 36 4.28 -8.06 8.91
N THR A 37 4.53 -9.33 9.22
CA THR A 37 4.18 -10.45 8.34
C THR A 37 2.67 -10.51 8.09
N LYS A 38 1.86 -10.35 9.13
CA LYS A 38 0.40 -10.31 9.01
C LYS A 38 -0.08 -9.11 8.18
N TRP A 39 0.55 -7.95 8.32
CA TRP A 39 0.24 -6.80 7.48
C TRP A 39 0.57 -7.08 6.00
N ILE A 40 1.70 -7.73 5.72
CA ILE A 40 2.08 -8.17 4.37
C ILE A 40 1.03 -9.12 3.79
N GLU A 41 0.54 -10.07 4.59
CA GLU A 41 -0.53 -10.98 4.19
C GLU A 41 -1.82 -10.22 3.87
N HIS A 42 -2.19 -9.24 4.70
CA HIS A 42 -3.32 -8.34 4.43
C HIS A 42 -3.17 -7.62 3.09
N MET A 43 -2.01 -7.04 2.80
CA MET A 43 -1.76 -6.34 1.55
C MET A 43 -1.84 -7.29 0.34
N ARG A 44 -1.25 -8.48 0.43
CA ARG A 44 -1.32 -9.50 -0.62
C ARG A 44 -2.75 -9.97 -0.87
N ALA A 45 -3.52 -10.23 0.18
CA ALA A 45 -4.94 -10.61 0.09
C ALA A 45 -5.78 -9.52 -0.59
N GLN A 46 -5.32 -8.27 -0.56
CA GLN A 46 -5.95 -7.13 -1.20
C GLN A 46 -5.40 -6.84 -2.61
N GLY A 47 -4.56 -7.72 -3.18
CA GLY A 47 -4.10 -7.65 -4.56
C GLY A 47 -2.81 -6.86 -4.79
N PHE A 48 -2.08 -6.48 -3.72
CA PHE A 48 -0.75 -5.91 -3.85
C PHE A 48 0.31 -7.01 -4.03
N GLU A 49 1.35 -6.71 -4.81
CA GLU A 49 2.55 -7.54 -4.88
C GLU A 49 3.56 -7.03 -3.85
N VAL A 50 3.88 -7.86 -2.85
CA VAL A 50 4.69 -7.41 -1.72
C VAL A 50 6.02 -8.15 -1.67
N SER A 51 7.12 -7.39 -1.74
CA SER A 51 8.49 -7.84 -1.46
C SER A 51 8.90 -7.38 -0.06
N ALA A 52 9.28 -8.34 0.79
CA ALA A 52 9.74 -8.07 2.14
C ALA A 52 11.26 -8.06 2.21
N HIS A 53 11.82 -7.05 2.86
CA HIS A 53 13.25 -6.86 3.09
C HIS A 53 13.50 -6.83 4.60
N ASP A 54 14.17 -7.85 5.10
CA ASP A 54 14.58 -7.89 6.50
C ASP A 54 15.78 -6.97 6.71
N VAL A 55 15.65 -6.05 7.66
CA VAL A 55 16.69 -5.08 8.01
C VAL A 55 16.99 -5.10 9.51
N PRO A 56 18.25 -4.90 9.91
CA PRO A 56 18.64 -4.93 11.33
C PRO A 56 18.22 -3.65 12.10
N ASP A 57 18.06 -2.54 11.39
CA ASP A 57 17.72 -1.22 11.96
C ASP A 57 16.57 -0.60 11.20
N VAL A 58 15.34 -0.91 11.60
CA VAL A 58 14.11 -0.36 10.99
C VAL A 58 14.01 1.16 11.17
N PRO A 59 14.28 1.74 12.36
CA PRO A 59 14.32 3.19 12.52
C PRO A 59 15.34 3.90 11.60
N GLY A 60 16.53 3.33 11.46
CA GLY A 60 17.55 3.85 10.52
C GLY A 60 17.09 3.79 9.08
N GLN A 61 16.48 2.68 8.66
CA GLN A 61 15.90 2.56 7.32
C GLN A 61 14.76 3.56 7.09
N ARG A 62 13.89 3.79 8.07
CA ARG A 62 12.82 4.79 8.03
C ARG A 62 13.38 6.20 7.79
N ARG A 63 14.39 6.59 8.57
CA ARG A 63 15.05 7.89 8.40
C ARG A 63 15.69 8.04 7.03
N GLN A 64 16.38 7.00 6.56
CA GLN A 64 17.02 6.99 5.23
C GLN A 64 16.00 7.14 4.10
N LEU A 65 14.82 6.56 4.24
CA LEU A 65 13.72 6.68 3.27
C LEU A 65 13.03 8.04 3.34
N GLY A 66 13.12 8.75 4.47
CA GLY A 66 12.57 10.10 4.63
C GLY A 66 11.23 10.19 5.37
N MET A 67 10.81 9.11 6.06
CA MET A 67 9.66 9.19 6.96
C MET A 67 10.10 9.77 8.30
N PRO A 68 9.44 10.86 8.80
CA PRO A 68 9.80 11.44 10.09
C PRO A 68 9.58 10.46 11.24
N GLU A 69 10.51 10.45 12.19
CA GLU A 69 10.52 9.53 13.32
C GLU A 69 9.26 9.64 14.20
N ALA A 70 8.64 10.82 14.28
CA ALA A 70 7.41 11.05 15.03
C ALA A 70 6.24 10.17 14.59
N TYR A 71 6.27 9.64 13.36
CA TYR A 71 5.23 8.75 12.83
C TYR A 71 5.62 7.27 12.89
N GLY A 72 6.73 6.94 13.52
CA GLY A 72 7.34 5.61 13.55
C GLY A 72 6.42 4.50 14.05
N SER A 73 6.48 3.37 13.35
CA SER A 73 5.83 2.11 13.70
C SER A 73 6.82 0.96 13.54
N CYS A 74 6.36 -0.26 13.28
CA CYS A 74 7.21 -1.45 13.24
C CYS A 74 7.80 -1.74 11.86
N HIS A 75 7.33 -1.13 10.79
CA HIS A 75 7.87 -1.25 9.44
C HIS A 75 7.61 0.00 8.61
N THR A 76 8.42 0.18 7.57
CA THR A 76 8.26 1.22 6.57
C THR A 76 8.20 0.58 5.19
N ALA A 77 7.24 0.98 4.36
CA ALA A 77 7.10 0.47 3.00
C ALA A 77 7.17 1.57 1.96
N LYS A 78 7.49 1.18 0.71
CA LYS A 78 7.45 2.04 -0.48
C LYS A 78 6.40 1.53 -1.43
N VAL A 79 5.56 2.42 -1.95
CA VAL A 79 4.56 2.11 -2.97
C VAL A 79 4.28 3.33 -3.85
N GLY A 80 4.43 3.18 -5.16
CA GLY A 80 4.04 4.22 -6.12
C GLY A 80 4.64 5.62 -5.89
N GLY A 81 5.84 5.70 -5.31
CA GLY A 81 6.52 6.94 -4.96
C GLY A 81 6.19 7.49 -3.56
N TYR A 82 5.32 6.82 -2.80
CA TYR A 82 4.96 7.15 -1.42
C TYR A 82 5.62 6.21 -0.41
N LEU A 83 5.71 6.68 0.83
CA LEU A 83 6.03 5.86 2.00
C LEU A 83 4.76 5.49 2.74
N ILE A 84 4.72 4.27 3.25
CA ILE A 84 3.66 3.76 4.11
C ILE A 84 4.30 3.30 5.41
N GLU A 85 3.93 3.94 6.50
CA GLU A 85 4.48 3.64 7.82
C GLU A 85 3.47 2.88 8.66
N GLY A 86 3.85 1.69 9.11
CA GLY A 86 3.03 0.87 10.00
C GLY A 86 1.79 0.24 9.34
N HIS A 87 0.80 -0.03 10.15
CA HIS A 87 -0.35 -0.88 9.83
C HIS A 87 -1.47 -0.14 9.08
N VAL A 88 -1.11 0.58 8.02
CA VAL A 88 -2.07 1.30 7.17
C VAL A 88 -2.95 0.31 6.41
N PRO A 89 -4.29 0.46 6.45
CA PRO A 89 -5.19 -0.39 5.68
C PRO A 89 -4.95 -0.29 4.16
N ALA A 90 -5.05 -1.41 3.46
CA ALA A 90 -4.88 -1.47 2.01
C ALA A 90 -5.83 -0.55 1.25
N ALA A 91 -7.05 -0.33 1.76
CA ALA A 91 -8.01 0.61 1.17
C ALA A 91 -7.48 2.05 1.17
N ASP A 92 -6.81 2.46 2.25
CA ASP A 92 -6.20 3.79 2.33
C ASP A 92 -5.02 3.92 1.37
N VAL A 93 -4.21 2.88 1.24
CA VAL A 93 -3.11 2.85 0.25
C VAL A 93 -3.65 2.99 -1.17
N ARG A 94 -4.73 2.28 -1.53
CA ARG A 94 -5.37 2.42 -2.83
C ARG A 94 -5.88 3.83 -3.07
N ARG A 95 -6.52 4.42 -2.07
CA ARG A 95 -7.04 5.79 -2.15
C ARG A 95 -5.92 6.79 -2.34
N LEU A 96 -4.80 6.66 -1.61
CA LEU A 96 -3.60 7.46 -1.79
C LEU A 96 -3.08 7.39 -3.24
N LEU A 97 -2.96 6.18 -3.78
CA LEU A 97 -2.46 5.96 -5.15
C LEU A 97 -3.41 6.52 -6.21
N LYS A 98 -4.71 6.53 -5.94
CA LYS A 98 -5.73 7.12 -6.83
C LYS A 98 -5.73 8.65 -6.77
N GLU A 99 -5.71 9.22 -5.59
CA GLU A 99 -5.80 10.67 -5.37
C GLU A 99 -4.48 11.40 -5.64
N ARG A 100 -3.35 10.73 -5.45
CA ARG A 100 -2.00 11.26 -5.73
C ARG A 100 -1.71 12.62 -5.07
N PRO A 101 -2.02 12.84 -3.79
CA PRO A 101 -1.74 14.10 -3.14
C PRO A 101 -0.23 14.35 -3.04
N ARG A 102 0.15 15.62 -2.92
CA ARG A 102 1.55 16.00 -2.64
C ARG A 102 1.87 15.70 -1.17
N ALA A 103 2.54 14.59 -0.91
CA ALA A 103 2.85 14.10 0.43
C ALA A 103 4.07 13.18 0.43
N ILE A 104 4.64 12.92 1.60
CA ILE A 104 5.59 11.82 1.81
C ILE A 104 4.84 10.49 1.71
N GLY A 105 3.68 10.37 2.34
CA GLY A 105 2.88 9.16 2.34
C GLY A 105 1.86 9.11 3.46
N LEU A 106 1.54 7.89 3.89
CA LEU A 106 0.61 7.61 4.98
C LEU A 106 1.31 6.99 6.19
N ALA A 107 0.77 7.24 7.36
CA ALA A 107 1.23 6.61 8.60
C ALA A 107 0.06 6.21 9.50
N VAL A 108 0.19 5.03 10.11
CA VAL A 108 -0.52 4.64 11.33
C VAL A 108 0.56 4.49 12.40
N PRO A 109 0.84 5.56 13.18
CA PRO A 109 1.90 5.54 14.18
C PRO A 109 1.63 4.48 15.26
N SER A 110 2.70 3.94 15.87
CA SER A 110 2.59 2.82 16.82
C SER A 110 1.94 1.57 16.21
N MET A 111 1.23 0.78 16.98
CA MET A 111 0.59 -0.47 16.57
C MET A 111 -0.79 -0.59 17.23
N PRO A 112 -1.78 0.21 16.81
CA PRO A 112 -3.08 0.22 17.47
C PRO A 112 -3.80 -1.13 17.30
N PRO A 113 -4.34 -1.71 18.38
CA PRO A 113 -5.16 -2.90 18.32
C PRO A 113 -6.36 -2.71 17.38
N GLY A 114 -6.56 -3.63 16.44
CA GLY A 114 -7.60 -3.58 15.43
C GLY A 114 -7.13 -3.09 14.06
N SER A 115 -5.93 -2.50 13.96
CA SER A 115 -5.33 -2.21 12.65
C SER A 115 -4.91 -3.51 11.93
N PRO A 116 -4.80 -3.52 10.58
CA PRO A 116 -4.44 -4.73 9.84
C PRO A 116 -3.11 -5.34 10.30
N GLY A 117 -3.10 -6.60 10.68
CA GLY A 117 -1.95 -7.29 11.28
C GLY A 117 -1.87 -7.16 12.80
N MET A 118 -2.74 -6.34 13.39
CA MET A 118 -2.90 -6.15 14.83
C MET A 118 -4.33 -6.48 15.27
N GLU A 119 -4.91 -7.53 14.70
CA GLU A 119 -6.26 -7.98 15.00
C GLU A 119 -6.41 -8.24 16.51
N SER A 120 -7.51 -7.77 17.08
CA SER A 120 -7.76 -7.81 18.53
C SER A 120 -9.22 -8.03 18.83
N ALA A 121 -9.48 -8.78 19.92
CA ALA A 121 -10.83 -8.88 20.50
C ALA A 121 -11.32 -7.56 21.13
N ARG A 122 -10.41 -6.61 21.35
CA ARG A 122 -10.69 -5.28 21.90
C ARG A 122 -10.03 -4.23 21.01
N PRO A 123 -10.56 -3.99 19.79
CA PRO A 123 -10.02 -2.95 18.92
C PRO A 123 -10.21 -1.56 19.52
N VAL A 124 -9.31 -0.66 19.18
CA VAL A 124 -9.41 0.76 19.56
C VAL A 124 -9.53 1.60 18.29
N PRO A 125 -10.23 2.74 18.33
CA PRO A 125 -10.23 3.69 17.23
C PRO A 125 -8.81 4.18 16.92
N TYR A 126 -8.47 4.29 15.64
CA TYR A 126 -7.19 4.84 15.19
C TYR A 126 -7.36 5.66 13.92
N GLU A 127 -6.33 6.41 13.57
CA GLU A 127 -6.32 7.26 12.39
C GLU A 127 -5.17 6.87 11.45
N THR A 128 -5.45 6.92 10.15
CA THR A 128 -4.41 6.99 9.12
C THR A 128 -4.11 8.46 8.87
N LEU A 129 -2.84 8.84 8.99
CA LEU A 129 -2.37 10.20 8.79
C LEU A 129 -1.76 10.37 7.40
N LEU A 130 -2.06 11.48 6.73
CA LEU A 130 -1.33 11.96 5.56
C LEU A 130 -0.15 12.78 6.04
N VAL A 131 1.07 12.31 5.79
CA VAL A 131 2.32 12.97 6.17
C VAL A 131 2.80 13.83 5.00
N ARG A 132 2.92 15.14 5.22
CA ARG A 132 3.33 16.10 4.20
C ARG A 132 4.83 16.25 4.12
N THR A 133 5.30 16.86 3.04
CA THR A 133 6.73 17.07 2.77
C THR A 133 7.40 18.03 3.76
N ASP A 134 6.65 18.87 4.46
CA ASP A 134 7.14 19.73 5.54
C ASP A 134 7.19 19.03 6.92
N GLY A 135 6.81 17.74 6.97
CA GLY A 135 6.77 16.94 8.21
C GLY A 135 5.47 17.08 9.00
N SER A 136 4.55 17.96 8.61
CA SER A 136 3.22 18.04 9.22
C SER A 136 2.31 16.90 8.77
N SER A 137 1.21 16.70 9.48
CA SER A 137 0.22 15.68 9.09
C SER A 137 -1.22 16.18 9.24
N SER A 138 -2.12 15.48 8.58
CA SER A 138 -3.57 15.61 8.77
C SER A 138 -4.21 14.24 8.71
N VAL A 139 -5.42 14.13 9.29
CA VAL A 139 -6.17 12.88 9.23
C VAL A 139 -6.55 12.57 7.78
N PHE A 140 -6.15 11.39 7.32
CA PHE A 140 -6.53 10.85 6.00
C PHE A 140 -7.76 9.98 6.11
N ALA A 141 -7.82 9.10 7.11
CA ALA A 141 -8.96 8.22 7.39
C ALA A 141 -9.09 7.96 8.90
N ARG A 142 -10.31 7.62 9.36
CA ARG A 142 -10.62 7.16 10.72
C ARG A 142 -11.18 5.76 10.68
N HIS A 143 -10.77 4.93 11.63
CA HIS A 143 -11.13 3.52 11.75
C HIS A 143 -11.64 3.16 13.12
#